data_8b82f98c4a6d5c8c2ef92d6bd01787fd
#
_entry.id   8b82f98c4a6d5c8c2ef92d6bd01787fd
#
_cell.length_a   1.000
_cell.length_b   1.000
_cell.length_c   1.000
_cell.angle_alpha   90.00
_cell.angle_beta   90.00
_cell.angle_gamma   90.00
#
_symmetry.space_group_name_H-M   'P 1'
#
loop_
_entity.id
_entity.type
_entity.pdbx_description
1 polymer ?
#
loop_
_entity_poly.entity_id
_entity_poly.type
_entity_poly.pdbx_seq_one_letter_code
_entity_poly.pdbx_strand_id
1 'polypeptide(L)'
;VVAAFEEIGRLARLAKKALLRADWEELGRLMNRNHDLVSGLGMSNEANDRLIDAARRAGAYGATLAGAGKGGTIIAVAGNPEDVGRALMDAGAESVYYPYPSPGVEVREEDGGSQ
;
A
#
# COMPACT_ATOMS: atom_id res chain seq x y z
N VAL A 1 -1.20 21.75 4.73
CA VAL A 1 -1.54 20.57 5.53
C VAL A 1 -3.00 20.22 5.38
N VAL A 2 -3.88 21.21 5.57
CA VAL A 2 -5.31 20.94 5.40
C VAL A 2 -5.62 20.50 3.99
N ALA A 3 -5.01 21.15 3.00
CA ALA A 3 -5.25 20.79 1.61
C ALA A 3 -4.77 19.35 1.32
N ALA A 4 -3.68 18.93 1.96
CA ALA A 4 -3.19 17.57 1.75
C ALA A 4 -4.15 16.55 2.34
N PHE A 5 -4.72 16.83 3.51
CA PHE A 5 -5.69 15.92 4.10
C PHE A 5 -6.96 15.86 3.27
N GLU A 6 -7.38 16.97 2.69
CA GLU A 6 -8.54 16.96 1.81
C GLU A 6 -8.27 16.14 0.56
N GLU A 7 -7.05 16.24 0.03
CA GLU A 7 -6.70 15.45 -1.13
C GLU A 7 -6.68 13.95 -0.81
N ILE A 8 -6.16 13.59 0.36
CA ILE A 8 -6.17 12.19 0.78
C ILE A 8 -7.61 11.67 0.84
N GLY A 9 -8.53 12.48 1.38
CA GLY A 9 -9.93 12.08 1.43
C GLY A 9 -10.53 11.91 0.05
N ARG A 10 -10.19 12.80 -0.88
CA ARG A 10 -10.68 12.71 -2.25
C ARG A 10 -10.16 11.44 -2.91
N LEU A 11 -8.88 11.15 -2.70
CA LEU A 11 -8.27 9.95 -3.28
C LEU A 11 -8.92 8.68 -2.73
N ALA A 12 -9.26 8.67 -1.45
CA ALA A 12 -9.92 7.53 -0.85
C ALA A 12 -11.27 7.26 -1.52
N ARG A 13 -12.03 8.31 -1.81
CA ARG A 13 -13.32 8.15 -2.47
C ARG A 13 -13.14 7.64 -3.89
N LEU A 14 -12.14 8.16 -4.61
CA LEU A 14 -11.87 7.70 -5.97
C LEU A 14 -11.38 6.26 -5.97
N ALA A 15 -10.58 5.90 -4.98
CA ALA A 15 -10.08 4.53 -4.86
C ALA A 15 -11.21 3.55 -4.64
N LYS A 16 -12.21 3.93 -3.83
CA LYS A 16 -13.35 3.07 -3.62
C LYS A 16 -14.09 2.82 -4.93
N LYS A 17 -14.25 3.86 -5.75
CA LYS A 17 -14.90 3.69 -7.05
C LYS A 17 -14.11 2.78 -7.96
N ALA A 18 -12.78 2.94 -7.98
CA ALA A 18 -11.94 2.10 -8.81
C ALA A 18 -12.03 0.65 -8.36
N LEU A 19 -12.02 0.43 -7.05
CA LEU A 19 -12.13 -0.91 -6.50
C LEU A 19 -13.45 -1.56 -6.91
N LEU A 20 -14.55 -0.82 -6.81
CA LEU A 20 -15.86 -1.36 -7.16
C LEU A 20 -15.95 -1.72 -8.64
N ARG A 21 -15.18 -1.05 -9.49
CA ARG A 21 -15.16 -1.34 -10.92
C ARG A 21 -14.07 -2.32 -11.29
N ALA A 22 -13.31 -2.79 -10.30
CA ALA A 22 -12.18 -3.67 -10.51
C ALA A 22 -11.16 -3.06 -11.47
N ASP A 23 -11.00 -1.74 -11.40
CA ASP A 23 -10.03 -1.03 -12.21
C ASP A 23 -8.72 -0.97 -11.43
N TRP A 24 -7.95 -2.03 -11.54
CA TRP A 24 -6.77 -2.21 -10.68
C TRP A 24 -5.68 -1.21 -10.99
N GLU A 25 -5.51 -0.85 -12.26
CA GLU A 25 -4.49 0.14 -12.63
C GLU A 25 -4.81 1.50 -12.03
N GLU A 26 -6.07 1.90 -12.13
CA GLU A 26 -6.48 3.18 -11.56
C GLU A 26 -6.36 3.15 -10.04
N LEU A 27 -6.79 2.06 -9.42
CA LEU A 27 -6.66 1.91 -7.99
C LEU A 27 -5.20 2.04 -7.57
N GLY A 28 -4.31 1.37 -8.30
CA GLY A 28 -2.89 1.43 -7.98
C GLY A 28 -2.33 2.84 -8.09
N ARG A 29 -2.73 3.56 -9.13
CA ARG A 29 -2.26 4.92 -9.32
C ARG A 29 -2.71 5.82 -8.17
N LEU A 30 -3.95 5.66 -7.74
CA LEU A 30 -4.48 6.43 -6.62
C LEU A 30 -3.77 6.07 -5.32
N MET A 31 -3.44 4.80 -5.14
CA MET A 31 -2.72 4.35 -3.96
C MET A 31 -1.32 4.97 -3.92
N ASN A 32 -0.64 5.00 -5.05
CA ASN A 32 0.68 5.60 -5.12
C ASN A 32 0.63 7.09 -4.79
N ARG A 33 -0.37 7.77 -5.33
CA ARG A 33 -0.54 9.19 -5.03
C ARG A 33 -0.81 9.40 -3.55
N ASN A 34 -1.64 8.54 -2.97
CA ASN A 34 -1.94 8.63 -1.55
C ASN A 34 -0.69 8.48 -0.72
N HIS A 35 0.16 7.50 -1.07
CA HIS A 35 1.36 7.29 -0.27
C HIS A 35 2.32 8.46 -0.40
N ASP A 36 2.43 9.05 -1.59
CA ASP A 36 3.28 10.21 -1.77
C ASP A 36 2.85 11.36 -0.85
N LEU A 37 1.54 11.56 -0.71
CA LEU A 37 1.03 12.58 0.19
C LEU A 37 1.29 12.24 1.65
N VAL A 38 1.06 11.00 2.02
CA VAL A 38 1.29 10.55 3.39
C VAL A 38 2.76 10.70 3.76
N SER A 39 3.63 10.29 2.85
CA SER A 39 5.07 10.42 3.08
C SER A 39 5.48 11.88 3.18
N GLY A 40 4.92 12.73 2.33
CA GLY A 40 5.22 14.15 2.35
C GLY A 40 4.78 14.83 3.64
N LEU A 41 3.78 14.26 4.31
CA LEU A 41 3.33 14.78 5.60
C LEU A 41 4.14 14.22 6.77
N GLY A 42 5.14 13.39 6.49
CA GLY A 42 5.95 12.81 7.55
C GLY A 42 5.28 11.67 8.28
N MET A 43 4.26 11.08 7.69
CA MET A 43 3.49 10.01 8.32
C MET A 43 3.97 8.63 7.94
N SER A 44 5.07 8.54 7.22
CA SER A 44 5.68 7.27 6.87
C SER A 44 7.09 7.24 7.45
N ASN A 45 7.79 6.14 7.29
CA ASN A 45 9.17 6.01 7.75
C ASN A 45 9.97 5.26 6.71
N GLU A 46 11.28 5.12 6.96
CA GLU A 46 12.17 4.48 5.99
C GLU A 46 11.77 3.05 5.70
N ALA A 47 11.37 2.32 6.74
CA ALA A 47 10.99 0.92 6.56
C ALA A 47 9.76 0.82 5.67
N ASN A 48 8.74 1.65 5.93
CA ASN A 48 7.54 1.67 5.11
C ASN A 48 7.86 2.06 3.68
N ASP A 49 8.67 3.09 3.52
CA ASP A 49 9.01 3.58 2.18
C ASP A 49 9.78 2.53 1.40
N ARG A 50 10.65 1.77 2.08
CA ARG A 50 11.39 0.70 1.44
C ARG A 50 10.46 -0.37 0.93
N LEU A 51 9.46 -0.73 1.72
CA LEU A 51 8.49 -1.73 1.30
C LEU A 51 7.65 -1.25 0.13
N ILE A 52 7.19 0.00 0.19
CA ILE A 52 6.41 0.57 -0.90
C ILE A 52 7.24 0.56 -2.19
N ASP A 53 8.49 0.96 -2.10
CA ASP A 53 9.36 0.99 -3.26
C ASP A 53 9.58 -0.42 -3.82
N ALA A 54 9.77 -1.39 -2.94
CA ALA A 54 9.96 -2.78 -3.37
C ALA A 54 8.74 -3.28 -4.12
N ALA A 55 7.54 -2.97 -3.62
CA ALA A 55 6.32 -3.38 -4.28
C ALA A 55 6.20 -2.77 -5.67
N ARG A 56 6.50 -1.48 -5.78
CA ARG A 56 6.43 -0.79 -7.07
C ARG A 56 7.43 -1.36 -8.05
N ARG A 57 8.65 -1.62 -7.61
CA ARG A 57 9.68 -2.17 -8.48
C ARG A 57 9.35 -3.57 -8.95
N ALA A 58 8.63 -4.33 -8.13
CA ALA A 58 8.25 -5.68 -8.48
C ALA A 58 7.05 -5.72 -9.43
N GLY A 59 6.49 -4.57 -9.76
CA GLY A 59 5.42 -4.51 -10.76
C GLY A 59 4.03 -4.32 -10.19
N ALA A 60 3.89 -3.95 -8.92
CA ALA A 60 2.58 -3.66 -8.38
C ALA A 60 1.96 -2.48 -9.12
N TYR A 61 0.65 -2.52 -9.29
CA TYR A 61 -0.06 -1.37 -9.85
C TYR A 61 0.09 -0.17 -8.92
N GLY A 62 0.13 -0.41 -7.61
CA GLY A 62 0.35 0.63 -6.64
C GLY A 62 0.46 0.06 -5.25
N ALA A 63 0.95 0.89 -4.34
CA ALA A 63 1.12 0.48 -2.97
C ALA A 63 1.06 1.71 -2.07
N THR A 64 0.53 1.53 -0.88
CA THR A 64 0.40 2.63 0.06
C THR A 64 0.38 2.11 1.48
N LEU A 65 0.69 3.00 2.41
CA LEU A 65 0.57 2.72 3.83
C LEU A 65 -0.91 2.72 4.19
N ALA A 66 -1.38 1.65 4.79
CA ALA A 66 -2.80 1.49 5.07
C ALA A 66 -3.19 1.98 6.45
N GLY A 67 -2.26 2.08 7.36
CA GLY A 67 -2.55 2.54 8.70
C GLY A 67 -1.39 3.33 9.22
N ALA A 68 -1.70 4.40 9.93
CA ALA A 68 -0.66 5.18 10.56
C ALA A 68 -0.42 4.56 11.92
N GLY A 69 0.71 4.20 12.19
CA GLY A 69 1.00 3.65 13.48
C GLY A 69 2.31 2.99 13.46
N LYS A 70 2.68 2.55 14.62
CA LYS A 70 3.93 1.88 14.80
C LYS A 70 3.90 0.59 14.04
N GLY A 71 4.88 0.38 13.22
CA GLY A 71 4.95 -0.82 12.44
C GLY A 71 4.12 -0.84 11.18
N GLY A 72 3.03 -0.12 11.15
CA GLY A 72 2.24 0.08 9.95
C GLY A 72 1.82 -1.18 9.20
N THR A 73 0.96 -0.97 8.23
CA THR A 73 0.53 -2.00 7.31
C THR A 73 0.58 -1.43 5.91
N ILE A 74 1.18 -2.17 5.00
CA ILE A 74 1.28 -1.77 3.61
C ILE A 74 0.27 -2.57 2.81
N ILE A 75 -0.42 -1.92 1.90
CA ILE A 75 -1.31 -2.60 0.97
C ILE A 75 -0.78 -2.37 -0.43
N ALA A 76 -0.69 -3.43 -1.20
CA ALA A 76 -0.29 -3.35 -2.60
C ALA A 76 -1.30 -4.09 -3.46
N VAL A 77 -1.49 -3.59 -4.68
CA VAL A 77 -2.37 -4.22 -5.66
C VAL A 77 -1.53 -4.58 -6.86
N ALA A 78 -1.61 -5.83 -7.28
CA ALA A 78 -0.73 -6.33 -8.32
C ALA A 78 -1.38 -7.42 -9.14
N GLY A 79 -1.03 -7.48 -10.42
CA GLY A 79 -1.41 -8.61 -11.26
C GLY A 79 -0.55 -9.84 -10.99
N ASN A 80 0.60 -9.64 -10.32
CA ASN A 80 1.52 -10.72 -9.97
C ASN A 80 1.77 -10.70 -8.45
N PRO A 81 0.73 -10.97 -7.63
CA PRO A 81 0.86 -10.75 -6.19
C PRO A 81 1.94 -11.61 -5.54
N GLU A 82 2.21 -12.81 -6.06
CA GLU A 82 3.23 -13.65 -5.45
C GLU A 82 4.62 -13.05 -5.63
N ASP A 83 4.90 -12.51 -6.81
CA ASP A 83 6.19 -11.87 -7.04
C ASP A 83 6.36 -10.64 -6.17
N VAL A 84 5.29 -9.85 -6.07
CA VAL A 84 5.32 -8.64 -5.23
C VAL A 84 5.49 -9.03 -3.77
N GLY A 85 4.79 -10.07 -3.33
CA GLY A 85 4.93 -10.53 -1.96
C GLY A 85 6.33 -10.99 -1.64
N ARG A 86 6.96 -11.69 -2.57
CA ARG A 86 8.35 -12.13 -2.37
C ARG A 86 9.29 -10.94 -2.27
N ALA A 87 9.09 -9.94 -3.11
CA ALA A 87 9.90 -8.72 -3.05
C ALA A 87 9.72 -8.01 -1.71
N LEU A 88 8.50 -8.00 -1.19
CA LEU A 88 8.25 -7.38 0.10
C LEU A 88 8.95 -8.12 1.22
N MET A 89 8.92 -9.45 1.19
CA MET A 89 9.65 -10.23 2.19
C MET A 89 11.14 -9.96 2.11
N ASP A 90 11.69 -9.88 0.90
CA ASP A 90 13.10 -9.58 0.71
C ASP A 90 13.45 -8.19 1.22
N ALA A 91 12.50 -7.29 1.19
CA ALA A 91 12.74 -5.91 1.64
C ALA A 91 12.53 -5.72 3.13
N GLY A 92 12.17 -6.79 3.85
CA GLY A 92 12.09 -6.73 5.29
C GLY A 92 10.70 -6.87 5.89
N ALA A 93 9.70 -7.22 5.10
CA ALA A 93 8.37 -7.44 5.63
C ALA A 93 8.38 -8.65 6.55
N GLU A 94 7.68 -8.55 7.67
CA GLU A 94 7.61 -9.66 8.60
C GLU A 94 6.65 -10.73 8.14
N SER A 95 5.57 -10.34 7.46
CA SER A 95 4.63 -11.30 6.94
C SER A 95 3.90 -10.68 5.77
N VAL A 96 3.43 -11.54 4.87
CA VAL A 96 2.68 -11.13 3.70
C VAL A 96 1.40 -11.94 3.68
N TYR A 97 0.30 -11.26 3.46
CA TYR A 97 -1.01 -11.88 3.44
C TYR A 97 -1.67 -11.60 2.10
N TYR A 98 -2.25 -12.62 1.49
CA TYR A 98 -2.89 -12.51 0.18
C TYR A 98 -4.40 -12.63 0.36
N PRO A 99 -5.12 -11.49 0.47
CA PRO A 99 -6.57 -11.58 0.64
C PRO A 99 -7.20 -12.16 -0.61
N TYR A 100 -8.10 -13.10 -0.43
CA TYR A 100 -8.83 -13.70 -1.53
C TYR A 100 -10.20 -13.05 -1.61
N PRO A 101 -10.71 -12.80 -2.81
CA PRO A 101 -10.17 -13.12 -4.15
C PRO A 101 -9.44 -11.96 -4.82
N SER A 102 -9.03 -10.99 -4.06
CA SER A 102 -8.44 -9.78 -4.60
C SER A 102 -7.02 -10.02 -5.10
N PRO A 103 -6.56 -9.31 -6.13
CA PRO A 103 -5.17 -9.39 -6.56
C PRO A 103 -4.26 -8.54 -5.69
N GLY A 104 -4.60 -8.33 -4.43
CA GLY A 104 -3.80 -7.52 -3.55
C GLY A 104 -2.96 -8.32 -2.59
N VAL A 105 -2.01 -7.66 -1.97
CA VAL A 105 -1.24 -8.21 -0.86
C VAL A 105 -1.26 -7.22 0.28
N GLU A 106 -1.32 -7.73 1.49
CA GLU A 106 -1.25 -6.91 2.69
C GLU A 106 -0.02 -7.31 3.46
N VAL A 107 0.74 -6.33 3.92
CA VAL A 107 2.01 -6.55 4.58
C VAL A 107 2.01 -5.87 5.93
N ARG A 108 2.48 -6.57 6.94
CA ARG A 108 2.65 -6.00 8.26
C ARG A 108 4.11 -5.98 8.60
N GLU A 109 4.57 -4.83 9.08
CA GLU A 109 5.97 -4.67 9.43
C GLU A 109 6.28 -5.18 10.81
N GLU A 110 5.34 -5.03 11.73
CA GLU A 110 5.62 -5.52 13.06
C GLU A 110 4.86 -6.81 13.27
N ASP A 111 5.21 -7.47 14.34
CA ASP A 111 4.66 -8.76 14.63
C ASP A 111 3.16 -8.69 14.67
N GLY A 112 2.54 -9.31 13.72
CA GLY A 112 1.12 -9.29 13.63
C GLY A 112 0.45 -10.08 14.71
N GLY A 113 1.22 -10.74 15.51
CA GLY A 113 0.65 -11.51 16.58
C GLY A 113 -0.29 -10.72 17.42
N SER A 114 -0.22 -9.45 17.27
CA SER A 114 -1.18 -8.69 17.99
C SER A 114 -2.55 -8.90 17.45
N GLN A 115 -2.72 -9.47 16.48
CA GLN A 115 -4.02 -9.68 16.07
C GLN A 115 -4.65 -10.61 16.14
#